data_dc7612c96296161ac4e6be829d68b70d
#
_entry.id   dc7612c96296161ac4e6be829d68b70d
#
_cell.length_a   1.000
_cell.length_b   1.000
_cell.length_c   1.000
_cell.angle_alpha   90.00
_cell.angle_beta   90.00
_cell.angle_gamma   90.00
#
_symmetry.space_group_name_H-M   'P 1'
#
loop_
_entity.id
_entity.type
_entity.pdbx_description
1 polymer ?
#
loop_
_entity_poly.entity_id
_entity_poly.type
_entity_poly.pdbx_seq_one_letter_code
_entity_poly.pdbx_strand_id
1 'polypeptide(L)'
;SESAAEKLARVRAAMQEKGAAHHLISSLDDIARLTNLRGNDVSYNPVFLAHLLIGASNATLYVDDSRLTAPAREALAAAGISVAPYEKAADDIARLSDSLLVDPAKVAASTLQSLKGTVPVIESVNPSTLFKSVKSPADVAHTREAMIEDGVALCHFFADFEARLARGEVLTELDIDRMLLEFRSQRPNFVSPSFGTIAGFNANAALPHYSCLLYTSDAADERCSVE
;
A
#
# COMPACT_ATOMS: atom_id res chain seq x y z
N SER A 1 12.30 -14.39 -4.95
CA SER A 1 12.10 -13.07 -4.30
C SER A 1 12.91 -13.01 -3.01
N GLU A 2 13.41 -11.84 -2.66
CA GLU A 2 14.18 -11.60 -1.43
C GLU A 2 13.32 -11.86 -0.19
N SER A 3 13.84 -12.60 0.78
CA SER A 3 13.15 -12.90 2.03
C SER A 3 13.04 -11.67 2.95
N ALA A 4 12.13 -11.67 3.91
CA ALA A 4 12.03 -10.60 4.90
C ALA A 4 13.30 -10.48 5.74
N ALA A 5 13.94 -11.60 6.08
CA ALA A 5 15.21 -11.61 6.83
C ALA A 5 16.35 -10.92 6.06
N GLU A 6 16.50 -11.19 4.76
CA GLU A 6 17.50 -10.53 3.90
C GLU A 6 17.25 -9.03 3.79
N LYS A 7 15.98 -8.61 3.64
CA LYS A 7 15.60 -7.20 3.60
C LYS A 7 15.90 -6.48 4.91
N LEU A 8 15.60 -7.10 6.05
CA LEU A 8 15.95 -6.57 7.37
C LEU A 8 17.46 -6.45 7.56
N ALA A 9 18.24 -7.42 7.08
CA ALA A 9 19.70 -7.35 7.15
C ALA A 9 20.24 -6.13 6.38
N ARG A 10 19.69 -5.84 5.20
CA ARG A 10 20.05 -4.63 4.41
C ARG A 10 19.68 -3.34 5.15
N VAL A 11 18.49 -3.30 5.78
CA VAL A 11 18.10 -2.13 6.58
C VAL A 11 19.03 -1.93 7.74
N ARG A 12 19.40 -3.00 8.47
CA ARG A 12 20.35 -2.95 9.57
C ARG A 12 21.73 -2.46 9.14
N ALA A 13 22.23 -2.88 7.99
CA ALA A 13 23.48 -2.35 7.44
C ALA A 13 23.41 -0.84 7.21
N ALA A 14 22.32 -0.35 6.61
CA ALA A 14 22.11 1.10 6.42
C ALA A 14 21.93 1.86 7.75
N MET A 15 21.29 1.26 8.76
CA MET A 15 21.23 1.83 10.12
C MET A 15 22.64 1.99 10.71
N GLN A 16 23.47 0.95 10.58
CA GLN A 16 24.84 0.94 11.09
C GLN A 16 25.69 2.03 10.42
N GLU A 17 25.61 2.19 9.11
CA GLU A 17 26.28 3.26 8.36
C GLU A 17 25.90 4.66 8.86
N LYS A 18 24.67 4.83 9.35
CA LYS A 18 24.13 6.09 9.89
C LYS A 18 24.36 6.25 11.40
N GLY A 19 24.94 5.25 12.07
CA GLY A 19 25.11 5.26 13.53
C GLY A 19 23.81 5.13 14.31
N ALA A 20 22.77 4.55 13.71
CA ALA A 20 21.46 4.37 14.33
C ALA A 20 21.36 3.00 15.03
N ALA A 21 21.03 3.01 16.32
CA ALA A 21 20.77 1.80 17.09
C ALA A 21 19.38 1.21 16.79
N HIS A 22 18.40 2.09 16.52
CA HIS A 22 17.02 1.72 16.22
C HIS A 22 16.53 2.45 14.96
N HIS A 23 15.55 1.87 14.29
CA HIS A 23 14.85 2.50 13.19
C HIS A 23 13.35 2.26 13.31
N LEU A 24 12.57 3.34 13.33
CA LEU A 24 11.11 3.29 13.33
C LEU A 24 10.58 3.55 11.93
N ILE A 25 9.78 2.62 11.42
CA ILE A 25 9.08 2.73 10.14
C ILE A 25 7.57 2.75 10.40
N SER A 26 6.90 3.77 9.88
CA SER A 26 5.43 3.90 9.94
C SER A 26 4.80 3.97 8.53
N SER A 27 5.60 4.00 7.47
CA SER A 27 5.10 3.92 6.10
C SER A 27 4.63 2.49 5.80
N LEU A 28 3.33 2.35 5.56
CA LEU A 28 2.66 1.05 5.43
C LEU A 28 3.19 0.22 4.25
N ASP A 29 3.50 0.88 3.15
CA ASP A 29 4.06 0.27 1.95
C ASP A 29 5.51 -0.24 2.15
N ASP A 30 6.32 0.45 2.96
CA ASP A 30 7.64 -0.01 3.35
C ASP A 30 7.54 -1.24 4.28
N ILE A 31 6.63 -1.21 5.26
CA ILE A 31 6.36 -2.34 6.16
C ILE A 31 5.91 -3.57 5.35
N ALA A 32 4.92 -3.40 4.47
CA ALA A 32 4.41 -4.48 3.63
C ALA A 32 5.52 -5.08 2.74
N ARG A 33 6.42 -4.24 2.21
CA ARG A 33 7.58 -4.70 1.42
C ARG A 33 8.60 -5.45 2.26
N LEU A 34 8.95 -4.93 3.44
CA LEU A 34 9.95 -5.54 4.32
C LEU A 34 9.48 -6.90 4.87
N THR A 35 8.23 -6.98 5.28
CA THR A 35 7.66 -8.20 5.87
C THR A 35 7.18 -9.21 4.83
N ASN A 36 7.10 -8.84 3.54
CA ASN A 36 6.42 -9.61 2.48
C ASN A 36 4.93 -9.88 2.74
N LEU A 37 4.32 -9.17 3.68
CA LEU A 37 2.90 -9.28 3.97
C LEU A 37 2.08 -8.27 3.18
N ARG A 38 0.82 -8.59 2.99
CA ARG A 38 -0.16 -7.71 2.37
C ARG A 38 -1.42 -7.70 3.23
N GLY A 39 -2.15 -6.58 3.20
CA GLY A 39 -3.42 -6.40 3.90
C GLY A 39 -4.39 -5.59 3.06
N ASN A 40 -5.49 -5.19 3.66
CA ASN A 40 -6.58 -4.48 2.99
C ASN A 40 -7.16 -3.34 3.86
N ASP A 41 -6.34 -2.75 4.73
CA ASP A 41 -6.79 -1.68 5.64
C ASP A 41 -6.97 -0.34 4.92
N VAL A 42 -6.36 -0.20 3.74
CA VAL A 42 -6.47 0.99 2.91
C VAL A 42 -7.03 0.60 1.55
N SER A 43 -8.12 1.23 1.14
CA SER A 43 -8.74 0.98 -0.17
C SER A 43 -7.72 1.13 -1.30
N TYR A 44 -7.75 0.22 -2.26
CA TYR A 44 -6.88 0.18 -3.45
C TYR A 44 -5.38 -0.07 -3.17
N ASN A 45 -4.98 -0.14 -1.91
CA ASN A 45 -3.59 -0.38 -1.52
C ASN A 45 -3.49 -1.68 -0.70
N PRO A 46 -2.66 -2.63 -1.09
CA PRO A 46 -2.53 -3.91 -0.38
C PRO A 46 -1.62 -3.77 0.85
N VAL A 47 -1.95 -2.85 1.74
CA VAL A 47 -1.20 -2.52 2.96
C VAL A 47 -2.06 -2.71 4.20
N PHE A 48 -1.44 -2.69 5.37
CA PHE A 48 -2.10 -2.84 6.66
C PHE A 48 -1.53 -1.83 7.67
N LEU A 49 -2.34 -1.45 8.65
CA LEU A 49 -1.94 -0.49 9.69
C LEU A 49 -0.93 -1.14 10.64
N ALA A 50 0.26 -0.60 10.68
CA ALA A 50 1.33 -1.10 11.53
C ALA A 50 2.43 -0.06 11.75
N HIS A 51 3.25 -0.32 12.77
CA HIS A 51 4.58 0.25 12.95
C HIS A 51 5.61 -0.88 12.98
N LEU A 52 6.82 -0.63 12.53
CA LEU A 52 7.92 -1.57 12.61
C LEU A 52 9.11 -0.88 13.28
N LEU A 53 9.50 -1.38 14.45
CA LEU A 53 10.70 -0.94 15.15
C LEU A 53 11.80 -1.99 14.96
N ILE A 54 12.91 -1.57 14.35
CA ILE A 54 14.04 -2.43 14.02
C ILE A 54 15.21 -2.03 14.92
N GLY A 55 15.77 -2.98 15.64
CA GLY A 55 17.04 -2.87 16.35
C GLY A 55 18.14 -3.67 15.66
N ALA A 56 19.34 -3.65 16.25
CA ALA A 56 20.51 -4.32 15.68
C ALA A 56 20.30 -5.84 15.48
N SER A 57 19.62 -6.50 16.41
CA SER A 57 19.39 -7.97 16.39
C SER A 57 17.92 -8.37 16.43
N ASN A 58 17.01 -7.46 16.78
CA ASN A 58 15.59 -7.71 16.93
C ASN A 58 14.76 -6.81 15.98
N ALA A 59 13.49 -7.17 15.78
CA ALA A 59 12.51 -6.31 15.15
C ALA A 59 11.14 -6.61 15.74
N THR A 60 10.31 -5.58 15.91
CA THR A 60 8.95 -5.73 16.44
C THR A 60 7.98 -5.07 15.47
N LEU A 61 7.01 -5.86 15.01
CA LEU A 61 5.87 -5.38 14.23
C LEU A 61 4.71 -5.11 15.20
N TYR A 62 4.29 -3.86 15.27
CA TYR A 62 3.13 -3.43 16.03
C TYR A 62 1.92 -3.42 15.11
N VAL A 63 0.98 -4.31 15.34
CA VAL A 63 -0.17 -4.54 14.47
C VAL A 63 -1.34 -5.08 15.31
N ASP A 64 -2.57 -4.94 14.82
CA ASP A 64 -3.71 -5.67 15.38
C ASP A 64 -3.52 -7.18 15.17
N ASP A 65 -3.29 -7.88 16.27
CA ASP A 65 -2.98 -9.32 16.28
C ASP A 65 -4.10 -10.18 15.64
N SER A 66 -5.34 -9.73 15.73
CA SER A 66 -6.50 -10.42 15.13
C SER A 66 -6.45 -10.50 13.60
N ARG A 67 -5.65 -9.62 12.98
CA ARG A 67 -5.46 -9.54 11.51
C ARG A 67 -4.45 -10.54 10.98
N LEU A 68 -3.60 -11.11 11.85
CA LEU A 68 -2.53 -12.00 11.43
C LEU A 68 -3.03 -13.44 11.31
N THR A 69 -2.90 -14.00 10.12
CA THR A 69 -3.11 -15.42 9.88
C THR A 69 -1.96 -16.27 10.45
N ALA A 70 -2.18 -17.55 10.70
CA ALA A 70 -1.12 -18.44 11.18
C ALA A 70 0.11 -18.48 10.26
N PRO A 71 -0.01 -18.60 8.92
CA PRO A 71 1.14 -18.52 8.01
C PRO A 71 1.88 -17.17 8.08
N ALA A 72 1.17 -16.05 8.27
CA ALA A 72 1.82 -14.74 8.41
C ALA A 72 2.66 -14.67 9.70
N ARG A 73 2.16 -15.22 10.82
CA ARG A 73 2.89 -15.30 12.09
C ARG A 73 4.15 -16.16 11.96
N GLU A 74 4.05 -17.30 11.32
CA GLU A 74 5.17 -18.20 11.06
C GLU A 74 6.24 -17.51 10.20
N ALA A 75 5.82 -16.81 9.14
CA ALA A 75 6.73 -16.07 8.27
C ALA A 75 7.45 -14.92 9.01
N LEU A 76 6.75 -14.18 9.89
CA LEU A 76 7.34 -13.15 10.72
C LEU A 76 8.35 -13.76 11.73
N ALA A 77 7.97 -14.81 12.40
CA ALA A 77 8.86 -15.52 13.36
C ALA A 77 10.12 -16.04 12.66
N ALA A 78 9.98 -16.64 11.48
CA ALA A 78 11.11 -17.12 10.67
C ALA A 78 12.05 -15.97 10.22
N ALA A 79 11.52 -14.75 10.08
CA ALA A 79 12.30 -13.56 9.77
C ALA A 79 12.91 -12.88 11.02
N GLY A 80 12.68 -13.41 12.24
CA GLY A 80 13.12 -12.81 13.49
C GLY A 80 12.34 -11.53 13.85
N ILE A 81 11.08 -11.45 13.43
CA ILE A 81 10.18 -10.32 13.74
C ILE A 81 9.18 -10.78 14.81
N SER A 82 9.23 -10.13 15.97
CA SER A 82 8.22 -10.28 17.02
C SER A 82 6.98 -9.48 16.71
N VAL A 83 5.83 -9.90 17.22
CA VAL A 83 4.56 -9.18 17.06
C VAL A 83 4.12 -8.60 18.39
N ALA A 84 3.63 -7.38 18.39
CA ALA A 84 3.03 -6.70 19.54
C ALA A 84 1.77 -5.94 19.14
N PRO A 85 0.84 -5.68 20.08
CA PRO A 85 -0.33 -4.83 19.82
C PRO A 85 0.08 -3.46 19.30
N TYR A 86 -0.70 -2.92 18.36
CA TYR A 86 -0.42 -1.65 17.69
C TYR A 86 -0.16 -0.49 18.67
N GLU A 87 -0.95 -0.42 19.74
CA GLU A 87 -0.90 0.63 20.76
C GLU A 87 0.40 0.61 21.59
N LYS A 88 1.09 -0.52 21.63
CA LYS A 88 2.34 -0.66 22.37
C LYS A 88 3.54 0.04 21.74
N ALA A 89 3.42 0.47 20.49
CA ALA A 89 4.51 1.17 19.81
C ALA A 89 4.98 2.41 20.59
N ALA A 90 4.06 3.23 21.11
CA ALA A 90 4.38 4.43 21.89
C ALA A 90 5.12 4.09 23.18
N ASP A 91 4.70 3.04 23.91
CA ASP A 91 5.34 2.58 25.15
C ASP A 91 6.78 2.11 24.91
N ASP A 92 7.00 1.37 23.83
CA ASP A 92 8.33 0.83 23.53
C ASP A 92 9.26 1.94 23.01
N ILE A 93 8.75 2.89 22.22
CA ILE A 93 9.49 4.10 21.83
C ILE A 93 9.90 4.91 23.08
N ALA A 94 9.02 5.04 24.07
CA ALA A 94 9.32 5.75 25.33
C ALA A 94 10.43 5.11 26.15
N ARG A 95 10.71 3.83 25.93
CA ARG A 95 11.78 3.08 26.64
C ARG A 95 13.13 3.13 25.94
N LEU A 96 13.20 3.65 24.72
CA LEU A 96 14.46 3.76 24.01
C LEU A 96 15.45 4.64 24.77
N SER A 97 16.72 4.26 24.73
CA SER A 97 17.84 4.99 25.32
C SER A 97 18.92 5.36 24.31
N ASP A 98 18.89 4.70 23.15
CA ASP A 98 19.88 4.84 22.11
C ASP A 98 19.29 5.52 20.86
N SER A 99 20.14 5.87 19.89
CA SER A 99 19.77 6.63 18.71
C SER A 99 18.64 5.98 17.90
N LEU A 100 17.70 6.81 17.43
CA LEU A 100 16.54 6.41 16.63
C LEU A 100 16.58 7.07 15.25
N LEU A 101 16.64 6.26 14.19
CA LEU A 101 16.47 6.67 12.82
C LEU A 101 14.97 6.77 12.47
N VAL A 102 14.58 7.90 11.91
CA VAL A 102 13.22 8.14 11.40
C VAL A 102 13.24 8.88 10.08
N ASP A 103 12.23 8.65 9.27
CA ASP A 103 11.92 9.50 8.12
C ASP A 103 10.85 10.51 8.54
N PRO A 104 11.19 11.81 8.69
CA PRO A 104 10.24 12.79 9.21
C PRO A 104 9.04 13.03 8.28
N ALA A 105 9.15 12.66 6.99
CA ALA A 105 8.05 12.74 6.05
C ALA A 105 7.08 11.54 6.16
N LYS A 106 7.44 10.49 6.93
CA LYS A 106 6.72 9.21 7.00
C LYS A 106 6.30 8.81 8.41
N VAL A 107 6.71 9.55 9.43
CA VAL A 107 6.34 9.31 10.83
C VAL A 107 5.55 10.49 11.34
N ALA A 108 4.38 10.23 11.94
CA ALA A 108 3.60 11.28 12.56
C ALA A 108 4.33 11.87 13.79
N ALA A 109 4.28 13.19 13.96
CA ALA A 109 4.90 13.86 15.10
C ALA A 109 4.39 13.30 16.44
N SER A 110 3.10 12.96 16.54
CA SER A 110 2.49 12.34 17.72
C SER A 110 3.13 10.99 18.10
N THR A 111 3.60 10.21 17.13
CA THR A 111 4.28 8.93 17.38
C THR A 111 5.61 9.13 18.11
N LEU A 112 6.28 10.26 17.88
CA LEU A 112 7.56 10.60 18.52
C LEU A 112 7.41 11.37 19.83
N GLN A 113 6.21 11.80 20.21
CA GLN A 113 6.00 12.56 21.45
C GLN A 113 6.35 11.82 22.72
N SER A 114 6.27 10.49 22.72
CA SER A 114 6.66 9.64 23.85
C SER A 114 8.17 9.43 23.93
N LEU A 115 8.94 9.78 22.89
CA LEU A 115 10.38 9.63 22.89
C LEU A 115 11.02 10.59 23.91
N LYS A 116 11.97 10.09 24.72
CA LYS A 116 12.71 10.91 25.66
C LYS A 116 13.58 11.93 24.91
N GLY A 117 13.59 13.16 25.34
CA GLY A 117 14.40 14.23 24.73
C GLY A 117 15.91 14.02 24.77
N THR A 118 16.40 13.00 25.50
CA THR A 118 17.80 12.59 25.56
C THR A 118 18.19 11.62 24.47
N VAL A 119 17.23 11.01 23.76
CA VAL A 119 17.49 10.05 22.69
C VAL A 119 17.86 10.83 21.41
N PRO A 120 19.03 10.59 20.81
CA PRO A 120 19.39 11.21 19.55
C PRO A 120 18.47 10.73 18.42
N VAL A 121 17.83 11.67 17.74
CA VAL A 121 17.02 11.38 16.54
C VAL A 121 17.86 11.64 15.30
N ILE A 122 17.95 10.63 14.43
CA ILE A 122 18.64 10.70 13.15
C ILE A 122 17.57 10.79 12.07
N GLU A 123 17.45 11.94 11.43
CA GLU A 123 16.49 12.17 10.35
C GLU A 123 17.09 11.75 9.00
N SER A 124 16.42 10.87 8.31
CA SER A 124 16.81 10.43 6.97
C SER A 124 15.65 9.74 6.27
N VAL A 125 15.65 9.77 4.94
CA VAL A 125 14.73 8.92 4.16
C VAL A 125 14.89 7.46 4.59
N ASN A 126 13.78 6.75 4.75
CA ASN A 126 13.79 5.33 5.10
C ASN A 126 14.67 4.55 4.11
N PRO A 127 15.66 3.77 4.58
CA PRO A 127 16.45 2.91 3.70
C PRO A 127 15.59 1.97 2.85
N SER A 128 14.49 1.47 3.42
CA SER A 128 13.51 0.63 2.72
C SER A 128 12.86 1.32 1.52
N THR A 129 12.56 2.63 1.62
CA THR A 129 12.04 3.42 0.51
C THR A 129 13.06 3.50 -0.64
N LEU A 130 14.34 3.72 -0.32
CA LEU A 130 15.40 3.74 -1.33
C LEU A 130 15.57 2.37 -2.00
N PHE A 131 15.60 1.29 -1.21
CA PHE A 131 15.70 -0.07 -1.76
C PHE A 131 14.51 -0.45 -2.63
N LYS A 132 13.29 -0.01 -2.27
CA LYS A 132 12.07 -0.22 -3.06
C LYS A 132 12.09 0.53 -4.40
N SER A 133 12.75 1.67 -4.49
CA SER A 133 12.83 2.47 -5.70
C SER A 133 13.57 1.74 -6.83
N VAL A 134 14.54 0.91 -6.48
CA VAL A 134 15.29 0.08 -7.44
C VAL A 134 14.58 -1.27 -7.61
N LYS A 135 13.96 -1.47 -8.78
CA LYS A 135 13.22 -2.69 -9.09
C LYS A 135 14.14 -3.84 -9.44
N SER A 136 13.88 -5.01 -8.86
CA SER A 136 14.55 -6.25 -9.26
C SER A 136 14.07 -6.72 -10.63
N PRO A 137 14.84 -7.59 -11.34
CA PRO A 137 14.37 -8.21 -12.59
C PRO A 137 13.02 -8.94 -12.42
N ALA A 138 12.78 -9.56 -11.27
CA ALA A 138 11.49 -10.21 -10.96
C ALA A 138 10.35 -9.19 -10.82
N ASP A 139 10.59 -8.05 -10.12
CA ASP A 139 9.59 -6.99 -10.03
C ASP A 139 9.23 -6.43 -11.42
N VAL A 140 10.22 -6.26 -12.30
CA VAL A 140 10.01 -5.80 -13.68
C VAL A 140 9.20 -6.83 -14.49
N ALA A 141 9.52 -8.12 -14.36
CA ALA A 141 8.80 -9.19 -15.06
C ALA A 141 7.33 -9.25 -14.62
N HIS A 142 7.06 -9.23 -13.31
CA HIS A 142 5.71 -9.22 -12.78
C HIS A 142 4.91 -7.97 -13.18
N THR A 143 5.55 -6.80 -13.23
CA THR A 143 4.89 -5.58 -13.70
C THR A 143 4.50 -5.69 -15.17
N ARG A 144 5.37 -6.24 -16.02
CA ARG A 144 5.05 -6.46 -17.45
C ARG A 144 3.89 -7.43 -17.62
N GLU A 145 3.88 -8.55 -16.88
CA GLU A 145 2.79 -9.50 -16.90
C GLU A 145 1.46 -8.84 -16.47
N ALA A 146 1.47 -8.12 -15.36
CA ALA A 146 0.28 -7.41 -14.87
C ALA A 146 -0.24 -6.37 -15.90
N MET A 147 0.64 -5.65 -16.59
CA MET A 147 0.26 -4.71 -17.63
C MET A 147 -0.32 -5.39 -18.87
N ILE A 148 0.16 -6.57 -19.23
CA ILE A 148 -0.43 -7.37 -20.33
C ILE A 148 -1.84 -7.80 -19.95
N GLU A 149 -2.04 -8.33 -18.73
CA GLU A 149 -3.35 -8.77 -18.27
C GLU A 149 -4.36 -7.61 -18.17
N ASP A 150 -3.94 -6.45 -17.67
CA ASP A 150 -4.78 -5.24 -17.65
C ASP A 150 -5.10 -4.76 -19.07
N GLY A 151 -4.15 -4.81 -19.99
CA GLY A 151 -4.36 -4.49 -21.41
C GLY A 151 -5.40 -5.41 -22.07
N VAL A 152 -5.37 -6.71 -21.78
CA VAL A 152 -6.39 -7.67 -22.26
C VAL A 152 -7.76 -7.34 -21.69
N ALA A 153 -7.85 -7.02 -20.38
CA ALA A 153 -9.11 -6.62 -19.76
C ALA A 153 -9.69 -5.35 -20.41
N LEU A 154 -8.84 -4.36 -20.69
CA LEU A 154 -9.26 -3.13 -21.39
C LEU A 154 -9.74 -3.41 -22.82
N CYS A 155 -9.07 -4.28 -23.57
CA CYS A 155 -9.54 -4.65 -24.92
C CYS A 155 -10.93 -5.30 -24.88
N HIS A 156 -11.18 -6.19 -23.93
CA HIS A 156 -12.51 -6.80 -23.76
C HIS A 156 -13.56 -5.76 -23.34
N PHE A 157 -13.19 -4.88 -22.40
CA PHE A 157 -14.06 -3.79 -21.99
C PHE A 157 -14.47 -2.91 -23.17
N PHE A 158 -13.53 -2.41 -23.97
CA PHE A 158 -13.85 -1.53 -25.10
C PHE A 158 -14.70 -2.24 -26.15
N ALA A 159 -14.42 -3.51 -26.42
CA ALA A 159 -15.24 -4.28 -27.38
C ALA A 159 -16.71 -4.42 -26.91
N ASP A 160 -16.94 -4.70 -25.63
CA ASP A 160 -18.30 -4.80 -25.07
C ASP A 160 -18.96 -3.41 -24.97
N PHE A 161 -18.22 -2.39 -24.54
CA PHE A 161 -18.67 -1.01 -24.44
C PHE A 161 -19.17 -0.50 -25.80
N GLU A 162 -18.37 -0.61 -26.85
CA GLU A 162 -18.76 -0.19 -28.22
C GLU A 162 -19.96 -1.00 -28.73
N ALA A 163 -20.00 -2.30 -28.47
CA ALA A 163 -21.12 -3.15 -28.86
C ALA A 163 -22.43 -2.76 -28.17
N ARG A 164 -22.39 -2.37 -26.90
CA ARG A 164 -23.57 -1.89 -26.14
C ARG A 164 -24.07 -0.55 -26.67
N LEU A 165 -23.17 0.40 -26.92
CA LEU A 165 -23.51 1.67 -27.51
C LEU A 165 -24.14 1.50 -28.93
N ALA A 166 -23.58 0.60 -29.74
CA ALA A 166 -24.12 0.30 -31.07
C ALA A 166 -25.54 -0.29 -31.02
N ARG A 167 -25.92 -0.95 -29.92
CA ARG A 167 -27.29 -1.42 -29.68
C ARG A 167 -28.21 -0.36 -29.09
N GLY A 168 -27.71 0.86 -28.85
CA GLY A 168 -28.47 1.94 -28.23
C GLY A 168 -28.68 1.78 -26.71
N GLU A 169 -27.82 0.99 -26.03
CA GLU A 169 -27.87 0.91 -24.56
C GLU A 169 -27.38 2.24 -23.97
N VAL A 170 -28.09 2.73 -22.95
CA VAL A 170 -27.68 3.89 -22.18
C VAL A 170 -26.75 3.38 -21.07
N LEU A 171 -25.52 3.87 -21.07
CA LEU A 171 -24.51 3.52 -20.06
C LEU A 171 -24.18 4.75 -19.22
N THR A 172 -24.10 4.55 -17.91
CA THR A 172 -23.69 5.57 -16.95
C THR A 172 -22.20 5.46 -16.65
N GLU A 173 -21.61 6.51 -16.06
CA GLU A 173 -20.22 6.49 -15.58
C GLU A 173 -19.99 5.39 -14.54
N LEU A 174 -21.00 5.05 -13.72
CA LEU A 174 -20.96 3.92 -12.78
C LEU A 174 -21.00 2.57 -13.49
N ASP A 175 -21.66 2.47 -14.65
CA ASP A 175 -21.62 1.26 -15.47
C ASP A 175 -20.22 1.02 -16.03
N ILE A 176 -19.51 2.08 -16.42
CA ILE A 176 -18.12 2.01 -16.86
C ILE A 176 -17.22 1.45 -15.75
N ASP A 177 -17.35 1.96 -14.52
CA ASP A 177 -16.59 1.46 -13.37
C ASP A 177 -16.86 -0.04 -13.12
N ARG A 178 -18.14 -0.43 -13.08
CA ARG A 178 -18.54 -1.83 -12.89
C ARG A 178 -18.02 -2.74 -13.99
N MET A 179 -18.15 -2.35 -15.26
CA MET A 179 -17.68 -3.13 -16.41
C MET A 179 -16.16 -3.32 -16.37
N LEU A 180 -15.41 -2.26 -16.09
CA LEU A 180 -13.95 -2.35 -15.95
C LEU A 180 -13.53 -3.30 -14.83
N LEU A 181 -14.18 -3.21 -13.66
CA LEU A 181 -13.94 -4.12 -12.55
C LEU A 181 -14.26 -5.57 -12.93
N GLU A 182 -15.36 -5.80 -13.63
CA GLU A 182 -15.77 -7.13 -14.08
C GLU A 182 -14.72 -7.76 -15.00
N PHE A 183 -14.27 -7.07 -16.05
CA PHE A 183 -13.27 -7.60 -16.98
C PHE A 183 -11.91 -7.80 -16.32
N ARG A 184 -11.50 -6.93 -15.40
CA ARG A 184 -10.26 -7.07 -14.63
C ARG A 184 -10.33 -8.26 -13.67
N SER A 185 -11.46 -8.46 -13.00
CA SER A 185 -11.64 -9.55 -12.03
C SER A 185 -11.55 -10.96 -12.65
N GLN A 186 -11.78 -11.06 -13.96
CA GLN A 186 -11.65 -12.31 -14.72
C GLN A 186 -10.18 -12.63 -15.09
N ARG A 187 -9.24 -11.72 -14.85
CA ARG A 187 -7.84 -11.94 -15.20
C ARG A 187 -7.10 -12.72 -14.11
N PRO A 188 -6.10 -13.56 -14.50
CA PRO A 188 -5.28 -14.29 -13.56
C PRO A 188 -4.63 -13.36 -12.52
N ASN A 189 -4.58 -13.80 -11.28
CA ASN A 189 -3.93 -13.10 -10.16
C ASN A 189 -4.52 -11.72 -9.81
N PHE A 190 -5.72 -11.38 -10.30
CA PHE A 190 -6.39 -10.16 -9.91
C PHE A 190 -6.68 -10.17 -8.40
N VAL A 191 -6.37 -9.07 -7.72
CA VAL A 191 -6.65 -8.86 -6.29
C VAL A 191 -7.66 -7.73 -6.10
N SER A 192 -7.36 -6.56 -6.64
CA SER A 192 -8.21 -5.37 -6.58
C SER A 192 -7.74 -4.33 -7.59
N PRO A 193 -8.56 -3.32 -7.93
CA PRO A 193 -8.09 -2.14 -8.64
C PRO A 193 -7.00 -1.42 -7.85
N SER A 194 -6.10 -0.72 -8.53
CA SER A 194 -5.05 0.10 -7.91
C SER A 194 -5.53 1.49 -7.50
N PHE A 195 -6.67 1.94 -8.02
CA PHE A 195 -7.38 3.18 -7.67
C PHE A 195 -8.81 3.11 -8.19
N GLY A 196 -9.69 4.00 -7.71
CA GLY A 196 -11.06 4.12 -8.21
C GLY A 196 -11.08 4.54 -9.67
N THR A 197 -12.01 4.00 -10.45
CA THR A 197 -12.16 4.37 -11.85
C THR A 197 -12.53 5.85 -11.97
N ILE A 198 -11.82 6.57 -12.85
CA ILE A 198 -12.14 7.94 -13.21
C ILE A 198 -12.80 7.90 -14.60
N ALA A 199 -14.11 7.89 -14.63
CA ALA A 199 -14.92 7.95 -15.84
C ALA A 199 -15.76 9.22 -15.78
N GLY A 200 -15.57 10.12 -16.73
CA GLY A 200 -16.30 11.38 -16.80
C GLY A 200 -16.85 11.62 -18.21
N PHE A 201 -18.12 11.99 -18.31
CA PHE A 201 -18.79 12.29 -19.55
C PHE A 201 -19.06 13.81 -19.66
N ASN A 202 -18.88 14.37 -20.84
CA ASN A 202 -19.09 15.80 -21.12
C ASN A 202 -18.38 16.73 -20.11
N ALA A 203 -19.10 17.56 -19.38
CA ALA A 203 -18.57 18.51 -18.42
C ALA A 203 -17.78 17.84 -17.27
N ASN A 204 -18.17 16.63 -16.88
CA ASN A 204 -17.49 15.86 -15.83
C ASN A 204 -16.08 15.46 -16.27
N ALA A 205 -15.85 15.24 -17.56
CA ALA A 205 -14.52 14.87 -18.10
C ALA A 205 -13.48 16.00 -17.98
N ALA A 206 -13.90 17.23 -17.69
CA ALA A 206 -13.01 18.36 -17.44
C ALA A 206 -12.39 18.33 -16.01
N LEU A 207 -12.88 17.47 -15.12
CA LEU A 207 -12.45 17.38 -13.73
C LEU A 207 -11.43 16.25 -13.58
N PRO A 208 -10.13 16.54 -13.34
CA PRO A 208 -9.06 15.53 -13.35
C PRO A 208 -9.15 14.48 -12.23
N HIS A 209 -9.92 14.76 -11.17
CA HIS A 209 -10.18 13.83 -10.06
C HIS A 209 -11.68 13.57 -9.87
N TYR A 210 -12.43 13.60 -10.97
CA TYR A 210 -13.86 13.33 -10.92
C TYR A 210 -14.13 11.91 -10.39
N SER A 211 -15.11 11.80 -9.51
CA SER A 211 -15.64 10.53 -9.04
C SER A 211 -17.16 10.62 -9.01
N CYS A 212 -17.82 9.80 -9.80
CA CYS A 212 -19.27 9.68 -9.78
C CYS A 212 -19.67 8.89 -8.52
N LEU A 213 -20.53 9.50 -7.68
CA LEU A 213 -21.06 8.88 -6.47
C LEU A 213 -22.57 8.79 -6.58
N LEU A 214 -23.15 7.68 -6.11
CA LEU A 214 -24.60 7.44 -6.15
C LEU A 214 -25.43 8.56 -5.52
N TYR A 215 -24.89 9.26 -4.51
CA TYR A 215 -25.57 10.37 -3.84
C TYR A 215 -25.35 11.74 -4.49
N THR A 216 -24.39 11.86 -5.42
CA THR A 216 -24.22 13.06 -6.24
C THR A 216 -25.07 13.00 -7.51
N SER A 217 -25.55 11.83 -7.89
CA SER A 217 -26.64 11.65 -8.84
C SER A 217 -27.97 11.77 -8.07
N ASP A 218 -28.34 13.00 -7.66
CA ASP A 218 -29.71 13.24 -7.26
C ASP A 218 -30.62 12.89 -8.45
N ALA A 219 -31.80 12.31 -8.18
CA ALA A 219 -32.75 11.85 -9.20
C ALA A 219 -33.21 12.96 -10.20
N ALA A 220 -32.73 14.19 -10.02
CA ALA A 220 -32.88 15.31 -10.92
C ALA A 220 -31.65 15.50 -11.86
N ASP A 221 -30.58 14.76 -11.69
CA ASP A 221 -29.33 14.94 -12.43
C ASP A 221 -29.02 13.73 -13.31
N GLU A 222 -29.76 13.60 -14.43
CA GLU A 222 -29.57 12.55 -15.44
C GLU A 222 -28.21 12.62 -16.17
N ARG A 223 -27.27 13.40 -15.63
CA ARG A 223 -26.02 13.80 -16.28
C ARG A 223 -24.86 12.82 -16.11
N CYS A 224 -25.07 11.68 -15.45
CA CYS A 224 -24.12 10.58 -15.45
C CYS A 224 -24.33 9.59 -16.61
N SER A 225 -25.19 9.89 -17.57
CA SER A 225 -25.45 9.01 -18.71
C SER A 225 -24.48 9.30 -19.87
N VAL A 226 -23.95 8.25 -20.48
CA VAL A 226 -23.22 8.30 -21.74
C VAL A 226 -24.22 8.10 -22.86
N GLU A 227 -24.48 9.13 -23.65
CA GLU A 227 -25.30 9.03 -24.91
C GLU A 227 -24.44 8.58 -26.09
#